data_c5afd67613e502a8ad1b2e92ee175dde
#
_entry.id   c5afd67613e502a8ad1b2e92ee175dde
#
_cell.length_a   1.000
_cell.length_b   1.000
_cell.length_c   1.000
_cell.angle_alpha   90.00
_cell.angle_beta   90.00
_cell.angle_gamma   90.00
#
_symmetry.space_group_name_H-M   'P 1'
#
loop_
_entity.id
_entity.type
_entity.pdbx_description
1 polymer ?
#
loop_
_entity_poly.entity_id
_entity_poly.type
_entity_poly.pdbx_seq_one_letter_code
_entity_poly.pdbx_strand_id
1 'polypeptide(L)'
;MRYVPWGRLRRDGDDNVLGFLPQGFQRRETEESLSVNWIEYFSGDRHSQITTSGRMFRQTITVGSKSAFGIGNVGNIKDVCRAHGAVVRIIYEPTDDNPAHAGIRRLPREDFTLLEALAADAFVELVHNTAIP
;
A
#
# COMPACT_ATOMS: atom_id res chain seq x y z
N MET A 1 1.86 -4.63 -1.61
CA MET A 1 0.41 -4.30 -1.53
C MET A 1 0.14 -3.51 -0.26
N ARG A 2 -0.51 -2.38 -0.40
CA ARG A 2 -0.83 -1.47 0.71
C ARG A 2 -2.33 -1.37 0.88
N TYR A 3 -2.83 -1.51 2.11
CA TYR A 3 -4.22 -1.23 2.46
C TYR A 3 -4.47 0.27 2.55
N VAL A 4 -5.54 0.75 1.91
CA VAL A 4 -5.94 2.16 1.94
C VAL A 4 -7.42 2.26 2.32
N PRO A 5 -7.75 2.83 3.48
CA PRO A 5 -9.14 2.97 3.92
C PRO A 5 -9.90 3.95 3.05
N TRP A 6 -11.24 3.85 3.07
CA TRP A 6 -12.14 4.68 2.28
C TRP A 6 -11.86 6.19 2.41
N GLY A 7 -11.60 6.68 3.61
CA GLY A 7 -11.32 8.10 3.85
C GLY A 7 -10.03 8.61 3.21
N ARG A 8 -9.18 7.72 2.72
CA ARG A 8 -7.90 8.05 2.06
C ARG A 8 -7.89 7.68 0.58
N LEU A 9 -9.06 7.38 0.03
CA LEU A 9 -9.25 7.22 -1.41
C LEU A 9 -9.63 8.56 -2.04
N ARG A 10 -9.06 8.83 -3.20
CA ARG A 10 -9.45 9.99 -4.01
C ARG A 10 -10.75 9.64 -4.71
N ARG A 11 -11.79 10.46 -4.54
CA ARG A 11 -13.12 10.22 -5.08
C ARG A 11 -13.67 11.48 -5.77
N ASP A 12 -14.54 11.29 -6.74
CA ASP A 12 -15.30 12.38 -7.36
C ASP A 12 -16.55 12.75 -6.52
N GLY A 13 -17.36 13.67 -7.03
CA GLY A 13 -18.57 14.13 -6.34
C GLY A 13 -19.66 13.07 -6.20
N ASP A 14 -19.59 11.97 -6.95
CA ASP A 14 -20.52 10.84 -6.91
C ASP A 14 -19.95 9.64 -6.16
N ASP A 15 -18.87 9.85 -5.40
CA ASP A 15 -18.12 8.84 -4.64
C ASP A 15 -17.50 7.73 -5.50
N ASN A 16 -17.29 7.97 -6.80
CA ASN A 16 -16.48 7.08 -7.62
C ASN A 16 -14.99 7.20 -7.22
N VAL A 17 -14.34 6.06 -7.01
CA VAL A 17 -12.93 6.04 -6.63
C VAL A 17 -12.07 6.33 -7.86
N LEU A 18 -11.23 7.36 -7.76
CA LEU A 18 -10.31 7.80 -8.81
C LEU A 18 -8.86 7.38 -8.56
N GLY A 19 -8.52 7.03 -7.34
CA GLY A 19 -7.17 6.70 -6.93
C GLY A 19 -6.97 6.86 -5.44
N PHE A 20 -5.74 7.19 -5.03
CA PHE A 20 -5.37 7.33 -3.63
C PHE A 20 -5.01 8.77 -3.30
N LEU A 21 -5.37 9.20 -2.09
CA LEU A 21 -4.83 10.42 -1.51
C LEU A 21 -3.41 10.16 -0.97
N PRO A 22 -2.55 11.19 -0.91
CA PRO A 22 -1.19 11.02 -0.38
C PRO A 22 -1.17 10.47 1.06
N GLN A 23 -2.17 10.80 1.88
CA GLN A 23 -2.29 10.29 3.26
C GLN A 23 -2.41 8.76 3.32
N GLY A 24 -2.83 8.11 2.24
CA GLY A 24 -2.84 6.65 2.14
C GLY A 24 -1.45 6.01 2.30
N PHE A 25 -0.40 6.78 2.01
CA PHE A 25 1.00 6.35 2.07
C PHE A 25 1.80 7.03 3.17
N GLN A 26 1.13 7.71 4.08
CA GLN A 26 1.77 8.32 5.24
C GLN A 26 1.91 7.29 6.37
N ARG A 27 3.15 7.01 6.77
CA ARG A 27 3.39 6.13 7.92
C ARG A 27 2.93 6.82 9.22
N ARG A 28 2.58 6.03 10.21
CA ARG A 28 2.26 6.55 11.54
C ARG A 28 3.51 7.16 12.18
N GLU A 29 3.33 8.19 12.98
CA GLU A 29 4.41 8.89 13.67
C GLU A 29 5.23 7.96 14.56
N THR A 30 4.58 6.98 15.20
CA THR A 30 5.22 6.01 16.10
C THR A 30 5.86 4.83 15.40
N GLU A 31 5.70 4.71 14.08
CA GLU A 31 6.23 3.59 13.29
C GLU A 31 7.38 4.05 12.39
N GLU A 32 8.43 3.24 12.30
CA GLU A 32 9.59 3.53 11.45
C GLU A 32 9.36 3.23 9.99
N SER A 33 8.36 2.41 9.68
CA SER A 33 8.08 1.98 8.31
C SER A 33 6.61 2.12 7.95
N LEU A 34 6.34 2.28 6.65
CA LEU A 34 5.01 2.14 6.09
C LEU A 34 4.74 0.66 5.86
N SER A 35 3.71 0.12 6.49
CA SER A 35 3.35 -1.29 6.40
C SER A 35 2.78 -1.66 5.04
N VAL A 36 3.30 -2.72 4.46
CA VAL A 36 2.84 -3.31 3.21
C VAL A 36 2.89 -4.84 3.31
N ASN A 37 2.24 -5.53 2.38
CA ASN A 37 2.43 -6.98 2.20
C ASN A 37 3.24 -7.25 0.93
N TRP A 38 4.16 -8.19 1.03
CA TRP A 38 4.91 -8.72 -0.09
C TRP A 38 4.07 -9.81 -0.76
N ILE A 39 3.46 -9.51 -1.91
CA ILE A 39 2.50 -10.43 -2.55
C ILE A 39 3.15 -11.71 -3.07
N GLU A 40 4.41 -11.66 -3.48
CA GLU A 40 5.14 -12.82 -3.98
C GLU A 40 5.55 -13.81 -2.89
N TYR A 41 5.31 -13.47 -1.63
CA TYR A 41 5.40 -14.42 -0.53
C TYR A 41 4.40 -15.57 -0.71
N PHE A 42 3.23 -15.27 -1.28
CA PHE A 42 2.18 -16.26 -1.50
C PHE A 42 2.42 -17.03 -2.80
N SER A 43 2.08 -18.31 -2.80
CA SER A 43 2.18 -19.15 -3.98
C SER A 43 1.06 -18.87 -4.98
N GLY A 44 1.22 -19.40 -6.20
CA GLY A 44 0.24 -19.27 -7.27
C GLY A 44 0.53 -18.13 -8.22
N ASP A 45 -0.44 -17.83 -9.07
CA ASP A 45 -0.35 -16.73 -10.02
C ASP A 45 -0.60 -15.37 -9.32
N ARG A 46 -0.44 -14.29 -10.08
CA ARG A 46 -0.61 -12.94 -9.55
C ARG A 46 -2.00 -12.71 -8.93
N HIS A 47 -3.06 -13.18 -9.58
CA HIS A 47 -4.42 -13.05 -9.07
C HIS A 47 -4.59 -13.77 -7.72
N SER A 48 -4.08 -14.99 -7.60
CA SER A 48 -4.10 -15.77 -6.36
C SER A 48 -3.29 -15.09 -5.26
N GLN A 49 -2.12 -14.53 -5.59
CA GLN A 49 -1.27 -13.81 -4.65
C GLN A 49 -1.96 -12.56 -4.10
N ILE A 50 -2.61 -11.78 -4.95
CA ILE A 50 -3.36 -10.58 -4.56
C ILE A 50 -4.55 -10.95 -3.67
N THR A 51 -5.30 -11.98 -4.05
CA THR A 51 -6.44 -12.48 -3.27
C THR A 51 -6.02 -12.93 -1.89
N THR A 52 -4.97 -13.74 -1.80
CA THR A 52 -4.45 -14.24 -0.52
C THR A 52 -3.92 -13.10 0.35
N SER A 53 -3.22 -12.15 -0.24
CA SER A 53 -2.73 -10.96 0.48
C SER A 53 -3.88 -10.12 1.04
N GLY A 54 -4.94 -9.90 0.25
CA GLY A 54 -6.12 -9.18 0.72
C GLY A 54 -6.84 -9.88 1.88
N ARG A 55 -6.97 -11.19 1.80
CA ARG A 55 -7.49 -12.01 2.91
C ARG A 55 -6.63 -11.95 4.14
N MET A 56 -5.30 -11.90 3.99
CA MET A 56 -4.36 -11.74 5.09
C MET A 56 -4.57 -10.40 5.79
N PHE A 57 -4.76 -9.31 5.05
CA PHE A 57 -5.11 -8.02 5.64
C PHE A 57 -6.38 -8.09 6.48
N ARG A 58 -7.42 -8.77 5.98
CA ARG A 58 -8.68 -8.94 6.73
C ARG A 58 -8.52 -9.72 8.04
N GLN A 59 -7.51 -10.57 8.13
CA GLN A 59 -7.22 -11.34 9.36
C GLN A 59 -6.39 -10.53 10.37
N THR A 60 -5.61 -9.57 9.91
CA THR A 60 -4.63 -8.88 10.75
C THR A 60 -5.03 -7.46 11.14
N ILE A 61 -5.89 -6.82 10.34
CA ILE A 61 -6.40 -5.47 10.60
C ILE A 61 -7.89 -5.40 10.30
N THR A 62 -8.55 -4.35 10.77
CA THR A 62 -9.93 -4.07 10.39
C THR A 62 -9.96 -3.46 8.99
N VAL A 63 -10.51 -4.19 8.03
CA VAL A 63 -10.63 -3.76 6.62
C VAL A 63 -12.06 -3.28 6.37
N GLY A 64 -12.21 -2.02 6.01
CA GLY A 64 -13.53 -1.44 5.66
C GLY A 64 -14.05 -2.00 4.33
N SER A 65 -15.36 -2.17 4.23
CA SER A 65 -16.00 -2.75 3.04
C SER A 65 -15.76 -1.95 1.76
N LYS A 66 -15.66 -0.62 1.87
CA LYS A 66 -15.44 0.30 0.74
C LYS A 66 -13.98 0.65 0.52
N SER A 67 -13.07 0.05 1.27
CA SER A 67 -11.64 0.29 1.14
C SER A 67 -11.05 -0.35 -0.10
N ALA A 68 -9.80 -0.04 -0.39
CA ALA A 68 -9.07 -0.57 -1.51
C ALA A 68 -7.63 -0.90 -1.13
N PHE A 69 -6.95 -1.58 -2.04
CA PHE A 69 -5.54 -1.89 -1.92
C PHE A 69 -4.79 -1.28 -3.09
N GLY A 70 -3.63 -0.69 -2.81
CA GLY A 70 -2.70 -0.23 -3.82
C GLY A 70 -1.61 -1.26 -4.03
N ILE A 71 -1.30 -1.54 -5.28
CA ILE A 71 -0.22 -2.46 -5.64
C ILE A 71 0.85 -1.70 -6.38
N GLY A 72 2.07 -1.79 -5.87
CA GLY A 72 3.24 -1.17 -6.44
C GLY A 72 4.35 -2.18 -6.66
N ASN A 73 5.32 -1.76 -7.45
CA ASN A 73 6.54 -2.50 -7.72
C ASN A 73 7.68 -1.88 -6.92
N VAL A 74 8.53 -2.70 -6.31
CA VAL A 74 9.65 -2.23 -5.48
C VAL A 74 10.57 -1.28 -6.24
N GLY A 75 10.90 -1.61 -7.48
CA GLY A 75 11.76 -0.76 -8.32
C GLY A 75 11.13 0.61 -8.56
N ASN A 76 9.85 0.67 -8.92
CA ASN A 76 9.14 1.92 -9.15
C ASN A 76 9.01 2.75 -7.88
N ILE A 77 8.74 2.12 -6.74
CA ILE A 77 8.67 2.82 -5.45
C ILE A 77 10.00 3.50 -5.15
N LYS A 78 11.11 2.78 -5.32
CA LYS A 78 12.46 3.34 -5.11
C LYS A 78 12.78 4.47 -6.09
N ASP A 79 12.43 4.31 -7.35
CA ASP A 79 12.69 5.32 -8.39
C ASP A 79 11.90 6.61 -8.14
N VAL A 80 10.61 6.50 -7.79
CA VAL A 80 9.77 7.66 -7.44
C VAL A 80 10.33 8.38 -6.22
N CYS A 81 10.71 7.65 -5.17
CA CYS A 81 11.29 8.25 -3.98
C CYS A 81 12.62 8.96 -4.29
N ARG A 82 13.49 8.33 -5.08
CA ARG A 82 14.78 8.92 -5.45
C ARG A 82 14.60 10.20 -6.26
N ALA A 83 13.64 10.24 -7.17
CA ALA A 83 13.31 11.44 -7.94
C ALA A 83 12.88 12.62 -7.05
N HIS A 84 12.40 12.35 -5.84
CA HIS A 84 12.02 13.36 -4.84
C HIS A 84 13.05 13.50 -3.70
N GLY A 85 14.27 13.02 -3.92
CA GLY A 85 15.37 13.19 -2.97
C GLY A 85 15.36 12.24 -1.76
N ALA A 86 14.56 11.19 -1.80
CA ALA A 86 14.48 10.21 -0.71
C ALA A 86 15.05 8.86 -1.14
N VAL A 87 15.88 8.27 -0.28
CA VAL A 87 16.39 6.90 -0.44
C VAL A 87 15.69 6.01 0.57
N VAL A 88 14.71 5.25 0.11
CA VAL A 88 13.94 4.33 0.95
C VAL A 88 14.52 2.94 0.94
N ARG A 89 14.22 2.16 1.98
CA ARG A 89 14.54 0.75 2.08
C ARG A 89 13.26 -0.04 2.26
N ILE A 90 13.08 -1.07 1.44
CA ILE A 90 11.94 -1.98 1.56
C ILE A 90 12.46 -3.26 2.19
N ILE A 91 12.00 -3.54 3.40
CA ILE A 91 12.54 -4.59 4.26
C ILE A 91 11.44 -5.60 4.58
N TYR A 92 11.78 -6.88 4.46
CA TYR A 92 10.92 -7.95 4.92
C TYR A 92 10.89 -7.96 6.45
N GLU A 93 9.70 -7.76 7.02
CA GLU A 93 9.47 -7.63 8.47
C GLU A 93 8.30 -8.52 8.90
N PRO A 94 8.43 -9.87 8.79
CA PRO A 94 7.33 -10.76 9.13
C PRO A 94 6.91 -10.60 10.58
N THR A 95 5.61 -10.73 10.83
CA THR A 95 5.02 -10.77 12.16
C THR A 95 4.38 -12.14 12.38
N ASP A 96 4.04 -12.49 13.63
CA ASP A 96 3.45 -13.79 13.95
C ASP A 96 2.12 -14.03 13.23
N ASP A 97 1.34 -12.98 13.03
CA ASP A 97 0.03 -13.04 12.38
C ASP A 97 0.06 -12.66 10.89
N ASN A 98 1.18 -12.13 10.39
CA ASN A 98 1.34 -11.76 8.99
C ASN A 98 2.74 -12.07 8.47
N PRO A 99 2.98 -13.28 7.97
CA PRO A 99 4.29 -13.68 7.47
C PRO A 99 4.71 -12.95 6.19
N ALA A 100 3.78 -12.30 5.50
CA ALA A 100 4.08 -11.51 4.28
C ALA A 100 4.36 -10.04 4.57
N HIS A 101 4.34 -9.63 5.85
CA HIS A 101 4.55 -8.23 6.22
C HIS A 101 5.94 -7.74 5.83
N ALA A 102 5.97 -6.54 5.23
CA ALA A 102 7.17 -5.81 4.89
C ALA A 102 6.96 -4.33 5.23
N GLY A 103 8.04 -3.58 5.26
CA GLY A 103 7.99 -2.16 5.57
C GLY A 103 8.81 -1.32 4.60
N ILE A 104 8.30 -0.15 4.25
CA ILE A 104 9.04 0.87 3.52
C ILE A 104 9.64 1.81 4.57
N ARG A 105 10.94 1.70 4.78
CA ARG A 105 11.67 2.52 5.76
C ARG A 105 12.27 3.76 5.12
N ARG A 106 12.52 4.76 5.95
CA ARG A 106 13.10 6.07 5.56
C ARG A 106 12.20 6.87 4.62
N LEU A 107 10.90 6.57 4.61
CA LEU A 107 9.93 7.35 3.86
C LEU A 107 9.63 8.63 4.65
N PRO A 108 9.87 9.83 4.07
CA PRO A 108 9.53 11.09 4.72
C PRO A 108 8.03 11.15 5.01
N ARG A 109 7.68 11.40 6.26
CA ARG A 109 6.29 11.32 6.73
C ARG A 109 5.44 12.51 6.28
N GLU A 110 6.05 13.68 6.11
CA GLU A 110 5.34 14.93 5.84
C GLU A 110 5.69 15.54 4.48
N ASP A 111 6.40 14.83 3.64
CA ASP A 111 6.65 15.24 2.26
C ASP A 111 5.47 14.81 1.37
N PHE A 112 4.41 15.61 1.37
CA PHE A 112 3.19 15.29 0.64
C PHE A 112 3.35 15.33 -0.88
N THR A 113 4.33 16.03 -1.41
CA THR A 113 4.69 15.97 -2.83
C THR A 113 5.19 14.59 -3.20
N LEU A 114 6.06 14.01 -2.37
CA LEU A 114 6.52 12.63 -2.53
C LEU A 114 5.38 11.63 -2.35
N LEU A 115 4.56 11.78 -1.32
CA LEU A 115 3.46 10.86 -1.05
C LEU A 115 2.41 10.89 -2.17
N GLU A 116 2.13 12.06 -2.76
CA GLU A 116 1.28 12.17 -3.94
C GLU A 116 1.89 11.43 -5.15
N ALA A 117 3.20 11.56 -5.35
CA ALA A 117 3.90 10.84 -6.41
C ALA A 117 3.85 9.32 -6.21
N LEU A 118 3.97 8.84 -4.99
CA LEU A 118 3.79 7.41 -4.69
C LEU A 118 2.37 6.95 -5.05
N ALA A 119 1.36 7.74 -4.69
CA ALA A 119 -0.03 7.43 -4.99
C ALA A 119 -0.31 7.38 -6.50
N ALA A 120 0.27 8.31 -7.26
CA ALA A 120 0.01 8.46 -8.70
C ALA A 120 0.90 7.56 -9.58
N ASP A 121 2.17 7.41 -9.23
CA ASP A 121 3.18 6.87 -10.12
C ASP A 121 3.79 5.53 -9.67
N ALA A 122 3.69 5.17 -8.40
CA ALA A 122 4.27 3.94 -7.87
C ALA A 122 3.22 2.88 -7.55
N PHE A 123 2.13 3.24 -6.87
CA PHE A 123 1.03 2.33 -6.56
C PHE A 123 -0.10 2.50 -7.59
N VAL A 124 0.23 2.14 -8.83
CA VAL A 124 -0.60 2.44 -10.01
C VAL A 124 -1.80 1.50 -10.18
N GLU A 125 -1.81 0.36 -9.49
CA GLU A 125 -2.91 -0.60 -9.55
C GLU A 125 -3.77 -0.48 -8.30
N LEU A 126 -5.07 -0.27 -8.49
CA LEU A 126 -6.04 -0.20 -7.41
C LEU A 126 -6.96 -1.43 -7.47
N VAL A 127 -7.04 -2.14 -6.35
CA VAL A 127 -7.93 -3.31 -6.20
C VAL A 127 -8.93 -3.00 -5.10
N HIS A 128 -10.20 -2.96 -5.44
CA HIS A 128 -11.26 -2.76 -4.43
C HIS A 128 -11.34 -3.97 -3.50
N ASN A 129 -11.59 -3.72 -2.21
CA ASN A 129 -11.79 -4.80 -1.26
C ASN A 129 -12.94 -5.74 -1.68
N THR A 130 -13.99 -5.19 -2.30
CA THR A 130 -15.11 -5.99 -2.82
C THR A 130 -14.75 -6.92 -3.97
N ALA A 131 -13.63 -6.69 -4.66
CA ALA A 131 -13.12 -7.57 -5.71
C ALA A 131 -12.37 -8.80 -5.16
N ILE A 132 -12.09 -8.82 -3.86
CA ILE A 132 -11.42 -9.94 -3.18
C ILE A 132 -12.49 -10.79 -2.51
N PRO A 133 -12.69 -12.04 -2.96
CA PRO A 133 -13.71 -12.96 -2.42
C PRO A 133 -13.48 -13.37 -0.96
#